data_eabbb4077bfd11252173857578afb69e
#
_entry.id   eabbb4077bfd11252173857578afb69e
#
_cell.length_a   1.000
_cell.length_b   1.000
_cell.length_c   1.000
_cell.angle_alpha   90.00
_cell.angle_beta   90.00
_cell.angle_gamma   90.00
#
_symmetry.space_group_name_H-M   'P 1'
#
loop_
_entity.id
_entity.type
_entity.pdbx_description
1 polymer ?
#
loop_
_entity_poly.entity_id
_entity_poly.type
_entity_poly.pdbx_seq_one_letter_code
_entity_poly.pdbx_strand_id
1 'polypeptide(L)'
;MMKMYLVVIVVALLNVVSHSQILIDESYDDWNDVVLYNDPIGDGSNFGDDFTAFQVTNDDEYLYFRIELRDEILLQEDNRINIYIDTDNNANTGTIQAGIGAEIGFEFGDRRGFIRNGNATNTIFHNDIGITVLPSLSSKIFEFALSRTYFAGGTQFIEGTIAVACKDNRSGGDIIPNSATDRLYTLVDNNNPTLPKFDFLKVGNGFRMMTYNSLFDGLFEFGQSQQQRRMIKAMDADIYTFVEIYDFNSGSIVDIIKDETGYTDWDHASEGSDTHVVSKYPIKDHTNIDGNGAYILDYEGNDMLIIVAHLPAGSNDESRQAEVDKIAAFIRDAKLGLNEFQLATNAPILITGDMNLYGNKRQRETLTTGDIINNNEYGPDASPDWDGTPLTAALPFASGLPQAVTWINPNSSFFPGRLDYTFYSDHTLDLTNTFCLNTNDMEDADLEVLGLNRNDSRSASDHLPVITDFEIIEPNRQRDLTLEDINTRVFPNPTTNVLHIDSKTEISSIIITDVMGEVVFKSNNIDKENTINATEWNSGIYLIQLTTIKGIVTEKMFKF
;
A
#
# COMPACT_ATOMS: atom_id res chain seq x y z
N MET A 1 -39.10 -28.62 55.52
CA MET A 1 -38.79 -27.28 54.95
C MET A 1 -37.44 -27.31 54.29
N MET A 2 -37.42 -27.47 52.99
CA MET A 2 -36.18 -27.55 52.19
C MET A 2 -35.88 -26.12 51.66
N LYS A 3 -34.79 -25.52 52.11
CA LYS A 3 -34.37 -24.19 51.63
C LYS A 3 -33.68 -24.35 50.28
N MET A 4 -34.32 -23.85 49.26
CA MET A 4 -33.78 -23.74 47.91
C MET A 4 -32.86 -22.51 47.85
N TYR A 5 -31.56 -22.69 47.62
CA TYR A 5 -30.64 -21.62 47.39
C TYR A 5 -30.62 -21.31 45.89
N LEU A 6 -31.05 -20.09 45.56
CA LEU A 6 -30.94 -19.56 44.21
C LEU A 6 -29.50 -19.09 44.00
N VAL A 7 -28.73 -19.81 43.15
CA VAL A 7 -27.43 -19.37 42.70
C VAL A 7 -27.63 -18.49 41.49
N VAL A 8 -27.44 -17.16 41.64
CA VAL A 8 -27.39 -16.22 40.54
C VAL A 8 -25.97 -16.26 39.96
N ILE A 9 -25.81 -16.88 38.78
CA ILE A 9 -24.59 -16.79 37.98
C ILE A 9 -24.64 -15.45 37.25
N VAL A 10 -23.86 -14.48 37.70
CA VAL A 10 -23.56 -13.26 36.93
C VAL A 10 -22.54 -13.64 35.87
N VAL A 11 -22.98 -13.82 34.63
CA VAL A 11 -22.09 -13.92 33.46
C VAL A 11 -21.66 -12.48 33.15
N ALA A 12 -20.47 -12.12 33.57
CA ALA A 12 -19.80 -10.92 33.06
C ALA A 12 -19.49 -11.20 31.58
N LEU A 13 -20.25 -10.57 30.68
CA LEU A 13 -19.86 -10.43 29.28
C LEU A 13 -18.61 -9.54 29.27
N LEU A 14 -17.44 -10.16 29.20
CA LEU A 14 -16.24 -9.49 28.76
C LEU A 14 -16.50 -9.10 27.28
N ASN A 15 -16.81 -7.85 27.04
CA ASN A 15 -16.67 -7.29 25.71
C ASN A 15 -15.16 -7.37 25.39
N VAL A 16 -14.77 -8.37 24.65
CA VAL A 16 -13.48 -8.36 23.95
C VAL A 16 -13.65 -7.27 22.90
N VAL A 17 -13.19 -6.08 23.19
CA VAL A 17 -13.02 -5.03 22.17
C VAL A 17 -11.96 -5.60 21.23
N SER A 18 -12.38 -6.09 20.08
CA SER A 18 -11.45 -6.39 18.99
C SER A 18 -10.85 -5.03 18.59
N HIS A 19 -9.61 -4.80 18.95
CA HIS A 19 -8.91 -3.63 18.45
C HIS A 19 -8.64 -3.87 16.98
N SER A 20 -8.97 -2.87 16.16
CA SER A 20 -8.66 -2.87 14.75
C SER A 20 -7.14 -2.96 14.60
N GLN A 21 -6.72 -3.87 13.77
CA GLN A 21 -5.33 -3.98 13.36
C GLN A 21 -5.06 -2.86 12.37
N ILE A 22 -4.10 -1.99 12.65
CA ILE A 22 -3.72 -0.89 11.77
C ILE A 22 -2.56 -1.31 10.88
N LEU A 23 -2.71 -1.09 9.58
CA LEU A 23 -1.66 -1.15 8.58
C LEU A 23 -1.38 0.27 8.07
N ILE A 24 -0.14 0.61 7.85
CA ILE A 24 0.24 1.89 7.24
C ILE A 24 0.37 1.66 5.74
N ASP A 25 -0.72 1.91 4.98
CA ASP A 25 -0.87 1.45 3.60
C ASP A 25 -1.65 2.37 2.66
N GLU A 26 -2.00 3.56 3.13
CA GLU A 26 -2.85 4.55 2.42
C GLU A 26 -4.34 4.13 2.32
N SER A 27 -4.75 3.04 3.02
CA SER A 27 -6.14 2.65 3.21
C SER A 27 -6.58 3.01 4.62
N TYR A 28 -7.81 3.45 4.78
CA TYR A 28 -8.29 3.92 6.09
C TYR A 28 -9.46 3.09 6.61
N ASP A 29 -9.74 1.94 6.00
CA ASP A 29 -10.85 1.06 6.38
C ASP A 29 -10.64 0.39 7.74
N ASP A 30 -9.39 0.13 8.11
CA ASP A 30 -9.00 -0.44 9.39
C ASP A 30 -9.14 0.55 10.57
N TRP A 31 -9.25 1.86 10.28
CA TRP A 31 -9.50 2.92 11.25
C TRP A 31 -10.97 3.07 11.66
N ASN A 32 -11.90 2.36 11.02
CA ASN A 32 -13.34 2.51 11.24
C ASN A 32 -13.78 2.21 12.70
N ASP A 33 -13.07 1.33 13.40
CA ASP A 33 -13.37 0.95 14.78
C ASP A 33 -12.55 1.74 15.82
N VAL A 34 -11.66 2.65 15.39
CA VAL A 34 -10.88 3.52 16.26
C VAL A 34 -11.64 4.80 16.57
N VAL A 35 -11.59 5.27 17.83
CA VAL A 35 -12.28 6.49 18.26
C VAL A 35 -11.86 7.68 17.40
N LEU A 36 -12.84 8.32 16.76
CA LEU A 36 -12.65 9.50 15.92
C LEU A 36 -12.90 10.78 16.72
N TYR A 37 -11.89 11.65 16.80
CA TYR A 37 -12.01 13.00 17.32
C TYR A 37 -12.17 13.95 16.14
N ASN A 38 -13.36 14.57 16.03
CA ASN A 38 -13.65 15.54 14.99
C ASN A 38 -13.26 16.94 15.44
N ASP A 39 -12.84 17.76 14.49
CA ASP A 39 -12.46 19.15 14.67
C ASP A 39 -13.31 20.09 13.80
N PRO A 40 -13.73 21.26 14.32
CA PRO A 40 -14.48 22.24 13.53
C PRO A 40 -13.58 22.89 12.48
N ILE A 41 -14.02 22.92 11.24
CA ILE A 41 -13.33 23.59 10.15
C ILE A 41 -13.27 25.11 10.41
N GLY A 42 -12.06 25.68 10.38
CA GLY A 42 -11.82 27.12 10.40
C GLY A 42 -11.67 27.75 11.78
N ASP A 43 -11.42 26.95 12.82
CA ASP A 43 -11.13 27.45 14.17
C ASP A 43 -9.62 27.69 14.42
N GLY A 44 -8.77 27.19 13.52
CA GLY A 44 -7.36 27.58 13.44
C GLY A 44 -7.12 28.96 12.82
N SER A 45 -5.86 29.35 12.64
CA SER A 45 -5.49 30.62 12.01
C SER A 45 -5.73 30.59 10.49
N ASN A 46 -6.03 31.75 9.87
CA ASN A 46 -6.22 31.88 8.44
C ASN A 46 -4.97 31.53 7.58
N PHE A 47 -3.82 31.32 8.20
CA PHE A 47 -2.53 31.04 7.55
C PHE A 47 -1.96 29.67 7.96
N GLY A 48 -2.69 28.89 8.76
CA GLY A 48 -2.29 27.59 9.25
C GLY A 48 -3.00 26.44 8.54
N ASP A 49 -2.49 25.25 8.80
CA ASP A 49 -3.16 24.01 8.46
C ASP A 49 -4.30 23.78 9.46
N ASP A 50 -5.44 23.30 8.96
CA ASP A 50 -6.69 23.18 9.70
C ASP A 50 -7.05 21.68 9.76
N PHE A 51 -7.05 21.13 10.97
CA PHE A 51 -7.40 19.74 11.19
C PHE A 51 -8.90 19.54 11.07
N THR A 52 -9.32 18.35 10.65
CA THR A 52 -10.73 17.95 10.59
C THR A 52 -11.00 16.69 11.38
N ALA A 53 -9.98 15.82 11.53
CA ALA A 53 -10.11 14.60 12.32
C ALA A 53 -8.76 14.10 12.85
N PHE A 54 -8.83 13.36 13.96
CA PHE A 54 -7.69 12.69 14.60
C PHE A 54 -8.12 11.35 15.17
N GLN A 55 -7.28 10.35 15.03
CA GLN A 55 -7.44 9.04 15.65
C GLN A 55 -6.09 8.57 16.20
N VAL A 56 -6.13 7.80 17.29
CA VAL A 56 -4.97 7.18 17.90
C VAL A 56 -5.33 5.79 18.41
N THR A 57 -4.43 4.84 18.16
CA THR A 57 -4.50 3.48 18.71
C THR A 57 -3.10 2.91 18.85
N ASN A 58 -2.96 1.68 19.36
CA ASN A 58 -1.67 1.03 19.50
C ASN A 58 -1.77 -0.50 19.41
N ASP A 59 -0.65 -1.10 19.08
CA ASP A 59 -0.33 -2.49 19.43
C ASP A 59 0.83 -2.54 20.45
N ASP A 60 1.49 -3.70 20.59
CA ASP A 60 2.60 -3.85 21.54
C ASP A 60 3.91 -3.19 21.07
N GLU A 61 4.04 -2.88 19.78
CA GLU A 61 5.26 -2.31 19.18
C GLU A 61 5.12 -0.86 18.76
N TYR A 62 3.92 -0.44 18.31
CA TYR A 62 3.69 0.87 17.72
C TYR A 62 2.53 1.62 18.38
N LEU A 63 2.63 2.95 18.34
CA LEU A 63 1.52 3.90 18.39
C LEU A 63 1.16 4.26 16.95
N TYR A 64 -0.13 4.17 16.61
CA TYR A 64 -0.67 4.53 15.31
C TYR A 64 -1.52 5.77 15.42
N PHE A 65 -1.39 6.64 14.43
CA PHE A 65 -2.10 7.90 14.36
C PHE A 65 -2.66 8.10 12.94
N ARG A 66 -3.84 8.69 12.88
CA ARG A 66 -4.41 9.20 11.63
C ARG A 66 -4.82 10.64 11.85
N ILE A 67 -4.38 11.52 10.95
CA ILE A 67 -4.79 12.93 10.90
C ILE A 67 -5.50 13.20 9.59
N GLU A 68 -6.52 14.07 9.66
CA GLU A 68 -7.21 14.56 8.49
C GLU A 68 -7.22 16.08 8.49
N LEU A 69 -7.00 16.68 7.32
CA LEU A 69 -6.83 18.12 7.11
C LEU A 69 -7.90 18.62 6.13
N ARG A 70 -8.28 19.89 6.28
CA ARG A 70 -9.18 20.55 5.33
C ARG A 70 -8.61 20.60 3.92
N ASP A 71 -7.35 20.98 3.82
CA ASP A 71 -6.66 21.20 2.57
C ASP A 71 -5.59 20.14 2.32
N GLU A 72 -5.30 19.87 1.06
CA GLU A 72 -4.23 18.97 0.67
C GLU A 72 -2.88 19.62 0.91
N ILE A 73 -1.98 18.91 1.58
CA ILE A 73 -0.61 19.36 1.87
C ILE A 73 0.40 18.27 1.57
N LEU A 74 1.68 18.64 1.54
CA LEU A 74 2.80 17.73 1.62
C LEU A 74 3.28 17.69 3.08
N LEU A 75 3.03 16.58 3.79
CA LEU A 75 3.27 16.55 5.25
C LEU A 75 4.76 16.68 5.61
N GLN A 76 5.66 16.24 4.73
CA GLN A 76 7.11 16.30 4.98
C GLN A 76 7.77 17.63 4.58
N GLU A 77 7.02 18.62 4.07
CA GLU A 77 7.55 19.93 3.64
C GLU A 77 6.54 21.05 3.87
N ASP A 78 7.04 22.27 4.02
CA ASP A 78 6.31 23.55 4.01
C ASP A 78 5.13 23.67 5.00
N ASN A 79 5.13 22.85 6.07
CA ASN A 79 4.15 22.95 7.14
C ASN A 79 4.83 23.06 8.51
N ARG A 80 4.05 23.32 9.56
CA ARG A 80 4.50 23.41 10.95
C ARG A 80 3.68 22.47 11.85
N ILE A 81 3.18 21.39 11.26
CA ILE A 81 2.42 20.37 11.99
C ILE A 81 3.37 19.55 12.86
N ASN A 82 3.00 19.41 14.12
CA ASN A 82 3.75 18.65 15.11
C ASN A 82 2.84 17.61 15.75
N ILE A 83 3.40 16.44 16.06
CA ILE A 83 2.86 15.53 17.06
C ILE A 83 3.58 15.76 18.39
N TYR A 84 2.84 15.83 19.49
CA TYR A 84 3.34 15.93 20.85
C TYR A 84 2.85 14.77 21.68
N ILE A 85 3.75 14.15 22.46
CA ILE A 85 3.45 13.01 23.32
C ILE A 85 4.02 13.29 24.71
N ASP A 86 3.15 13.36 25.70
CA ASP A 86 3.44 13.39 27.13
C ASP A 86 3.38 11.93 27.61
N THR A 87 4.55 11.33 27.77
CA THR A 87 4.70 9.89 27.98
C THR A 87 4.44 9.44 29.42
N ASP A 88 4.42 10.38 30.37
CA ASP A 88 4.15 10.12 31.80
C ASP A 88 2.82 10.73 32.29
N ASN A 89 2.07 11.37 31.37
CA ASN A 89 0.81 12.07 31.65
C ASN A 89 0.96 13.10 32.80
N ASN A 90 2.05 13.86 32.80
CA ASN A 90 2.34 14.81 33.83
C ASN A 90 2.71 16.20 33.23
N ALA A 91 1.77 17.10 33.19
CA ALA A 91 1.95 18.43 32.63
C ALA A 91 3.06 19.30 33.31
N ASN A 92 3.69 18.83 34.39
CA ASN A 92 4.80 19.52 35.07
C ASN A 92 6.18 18.99 34.62
N THR A 93 6.25 17.93 33.84
CA THR A 93 7.45 17.39 33.21
C THR A 93 7.45 17.74 31.72
N GLY A 94 8.47 17.36 30.97
CA GLY A 94 8.50 17.58 29.52
C GLY A 94 8.56 19.07 29.10
N THR A 95 8.14 19.33 27.86
CA THR A 95 7.98 20.67 27.29
C THR A 95 6.50 20.99 27.18
N ILE A 96 6.03 22.09 27.73
CA ILE A 96 4.62 22.47 27.66
C ILE A 96 4.27 22.84 26.21
N GLN A 97 3.53 21.98 25.55
CA GLN A 97 3.02 22.17 24.19
C GLN A 97 1.57 21.68 24.13
N ALA A 98 0.74 22.35 23.36
CA ALA A 98 -0.67 21.99 23.23
C ALA A 98 -1.40 21.70 24.57
N GLY A 99 -0.92 22.30 25.70
CA GLY A 99 -1.47 22.09 27.04
C GLY A 99 -1.09 20.77 27.71
N ILE A 100 -0.14 20.02 27.19
CA ILE A 100 0.46 18.80 27.77
C ILE A 100 1.93 19.00 28.06
N GLY A 101 2.53 18.15 28.91
CA GLY A 101 3.97 18.16 29.23
C GLY A 101 4.73 17.18 28.34
N ALA A 102 4.96 17.52 27.08
CA ALA A 102 5.51 16.61 26.09
C ALA A 102 6.99 16.27 26.32
N GLU A 103 7.32 14.99 26.46
CA GLU A 103 8.68 14.45 26.38
C GLU A 103 9.11 14.26 24.93
N ILE A 104 8.19 13.97 24.03
CA ILE A 104 8.43 13.79 22.60
C ILE A 104 7.65 14.84 21.82
N GLY A 105 8.31 15.54 20.92
CA GLY A 105 7.68 16.39 19.92
C GLY A 105 8.37 16.21 18.59
N PHE A 106 7.60 16.11 17.50
CA PHE A 106 8.14 15.94 16.16
C PHE A 106 7.43 16.85 15.16
N GLU A 107 8.18 17.71 14.46
CA GLU A 107 7.69 18.60 13.42
C GLU A 107 7.87 17.92 12.05
N PHE A 108 6.75 17.66 11.39
CA PHE A 108 6.77 16.90 10.14
C PHE A 108 7.41 17.68 9.00
N GLY A 109 7.10 18.96 8.82
CA GLY A 109 7.65 19.78 7.75
C GLY A 109 9.16 20.01 7.83
N ASP A 110 9.70 20.10 9.04
CA ASP A 110 11.15 20.17 9.29
C ASP A 110 11.81 18.78 9.41
N ARG A 111 11.02 17.70 9.42
CA ARG A 111 11.47 16.29 9.55
C ARG A 111 12.41 16.07 10.73
N ARG A 112 12.15 16.76 11.84
CA ARG A 112 12.93 16.66 13.07
C ARG A 112 12.08 16.94 14.29
N GLY A 113 12.55 16.47 15.43
CA GLY A 113 11.85 16.65 16.68
C GLY A 113 12.79 16.82 17.86
N PHE A 114 12.23 16.62 19.04
CA PHE A 114 12.97 16.57 20.28
C PHE A 114 12.50 15.42 21.17
N ILE A 115 13.43 14.89 21.95
CA ILE A 115 13.16 14.06 23.12
C ILE A 115 13.69 14.80 24.35
N ARG A 116 12.87 14.88 25.40
CA ARG A 116 13.23 15.45 26.68
C ARG A 116 13.33 14.40 27.78
N ASN A 117 14.46 14.39 28.47
CA ASN A 117 14.67 13.56 29.66
C ASN A 117 15.11 14.47 30.80
N GLY A 118 14.22 14.74 31.77
CA GLY A 118 14.39 15.70 32.81
C GLY A 118 14.68 17.12 32.24
N ASN A 119 15.88 17.65 32.48
CA ASN A 119 16.29 18.98 31.98
C ASN A 119 17.03 18.91 30.63
N ALA A 120 17.40 17.73 30.16
CA ALA A 120 18.09 17.55 28.87
C ALA A 120 17.09 17.46 27.73
N THR A 121 17.37 18.15 26.62
CA THR A 121 16.60 18.07 25.37
C THR A 121 17.56 17.69 24.25
N ASN A 122 17.26 16.62 23.57
CA ASN A 122 18.01 16.12 22.41
C ASN A 122 17.18 16.27 21.15
N THR A 123 17.82 16.70 20.06
CA THR A 123 17.20 16.67 18.73
C THR A 123 17.11 15.23 18.25
N ILE A 124 16.01 14.88 17.62
CA ILE A 124 15.76 13.56 17.03
C ILE A 124 15.33 13.68 15.57
N PHE A 125 15.55 12.59 14.85
CA PHE A 125 15.08 12.32 13.49
C PHE A 125 14.15 11.12 13.48
N HIS A 126 13.54 10.82 12.34
CA HIS A 126 12.56 9.74 12.22
C HIS A 126 13.08 8.39 12.76
N ASN A 127 14.34 8.07 12.50
CA ASN A 127 14.95 6.79 12.92
C ASN A 127 15.10 6.65 14.45
N ASP A 128 15.18 7.76 15.19
CA ASP A 128 15.34 7.73 16.66
C ASP A 128 14.05 7.28 17.38
N ILE A 129 12.90 7.43 16.73
CA ILE A 129 11.59 7.07 17.26
C ILE A 129 10.81 6.12 16.34
N GLY A 130 11.44 5.62 15.27
CA GLY A 130 10.84 4.68 14.32
C GLY A 130 9.56 5.20 13.68
N ILE A 131 9.52 6.50 13.31
CA ILE A 131 8.33 7.07 12.69
C ILE A 131 8.29 6.78 11.19
N THR A 132 7.17 6.28 10.71
CA THR A 132 6.84 6.06 9.29
C THR A 132 5.52 6.75 8.99
N VAL A 133 5.41 7.40 7.83
CA VAL A 133 4.23 8.18 7.42
C VAL A 133 3.84 7.83 6.00
N LEU A 134 2.56 7.55 5.75
CA LEU A 134 1.98 7.42 4.41
C LEU A 134 0.70 8.27 4.28
N PRO A 135 0.40 8.75 3.07
CA PRO A 135 1.20 8.64 1.85
C PRO A 135 2.45 9.51 1.87
N SER A 136 3.45 9.16 1.05
CA SER A 136 4.62 10.00 0.78
C SER A 136 4.27 11.24 -0.07
N LEU A 137 3.13 11.20 -0.74
CA LEU A 137 2.58 12.21 -1.63
C LEU A 137 1.70 13.21 -0.88
N SER A 138 1.37 14.32 -1.58
CA SER A 138 0.39 15.27 -1.07
C SER A 138 -0.96 14.60 -0.82
N SER A 139 -1.56 14.92 0.33
CA SER A 139 -2.83 14.33 0.76
C SER A 139 -3.55 15.25 1.74
N LYS A 140 -4.82 14.94 1.98
CA LYS A 140 -5.60 15.48 3.09
C LYS A 140 -5.59 14.55 4.31
N ILE A 141 -5.28 13.28 4.11
CA ILE A 141 -5.30 12.26 5.15
C ILE A 141 -3.92 11.61 5.19
N PHE A 142 -3.37 11.53 6.38
CA PHE A 142 -2.12 10.85 6.65
C PHE A 142 -2.29 9.88 7.80
N GLU A 143 -1.69 8.72 7.67
CA GLU A 143 -1.52 7.77 8.75
C GLU A 143 -0.03 7.59 9.04
N PHE A 144 0.30 7.38 10.29
CA PHE A 144 1.67 7.17 10.70
C PHE A 144 1.78 6.27 11.91
N ALA A 145 2.86 5.51 11.94
CA ALA A 145 3.27 4.69 13.07
C ALA A 145 4.47 5.34 13.74
N LEU A 146 4.57 5.19 15.06
CA LEU A 146 5.70 5.58 15.87
C LEU A 146 6.03 4.43 16.81
N SER A 147 7.32 4.05 16.91
CA SER A 147 7.73 2.98 17.82
C SER A 147 7.43 3.33 19.28
N ARG A 148 6.89 2.38 20.04
CA ARG A 148 6.75 2.51 21.50
C ARG A 148 8.10 2.50 22.22
N THR A 149 9.17 2.09 21.53
CA THR A 149 10.54 2.14 22.05
C THR A 149 11.27 3.34 21.45
N TYR A 150 11.83 4.19 22.28
CA TYR A 150 12.56 5.39 21.85
C TYR A 150 13.81 5.67 22.68
N PHE A 151 14.69 6.53 22.19
CA PHE A 151 15.94 6.89 22.85
C PHE A 151 15.89 8.26 23.52
N ALA A 152 16.10 8.29 24.84
CA ALA A 152 16.23 9.54 25.60
C ALA A 152 17.40 9.46 26.61
N GLY A 153 18.61 9.22 26.11
CA GLY A 153 19.79 8.95 26.97
C GLY A 153 19.83 7.52 27.54
N GLY A 154 19.08 6.63 26.92
CA GLY A 154 18.84 5.22 27.21
C GLY A 154 17.55 4.81 26.53
N THR A 155 17.33 3.50 26.35
CA THR A 155 16.08 3.01 25.78
C THR A 155 14.93 3.28 26.75
N GLN A 156 13.88 3.92 26.27
CA GLN A 156 12.62 4.17 26.98
C GLN A 156 11.49 3.41 26.27
N PHE A 157 10.41 3.15 26.99
CA PHE A 157 9.24 2.47 26.45
C PHE A 157 7.98 3.27 26.82
N ILE A 158 7.09 3.49 25.86
CA ILE A 158 5.83 4.21 26.07
C ILE A 158 4.80 3.21 26.60
N GLU A 159 4.29 3.46 27.82
CA GLU A 159 3.34 2.57 28.49
C GLU A 159 2.30 3.35 29.31
N GLY A 160 1.24 2.69 29.72
CA GLY A 160 0.22 3.22 30.60
C GLY A 160 -0.69 4.25 29.93
N THR A 161 -0.96 5.36 30.62
CA THR A 161 -1.78 6.45 30.09
C THR A 161 -0.88 7.62 29.70
N ILE A 162 -0.98 8.05 28.47
CA ILE A 162 -0.23 9.16 27.88
C ILE A 162 -1.18 10.29 27.49
N ALA A 163 -0.62 11.48 27.20
CA ALA A 163 -1.39 12.51 26.51
C ALA A 163 -0.77 12.81 25.15
N VAL A 164 -1.63 12.93 24.12
CA VAL A 164 -1.20 13.15 22.73
C VAL A 164 -1.97 14.32 22.11
N ALA A 165 -1.28 15.10 21.27
CA ALA A 165 -1.91 16.16 20.49
C ALA A 165 -1.14 16.42 19.21
N CYS A 166 -1.86 16.67 18.12
CA CYS A 166 -1.30 17.32 16.94
C CYS A 166 -1.53 18.82 17.01
N LYS A 167 -0.59 19.61 16.50
CA LYS A 167 -0.67 21.08 16.51
C LYS A 167 0.07 21.67 15.32
N ASP A 168 -0.57 22.64 14.66
CA ASP A 168 0.15 23.57 13.79
C ASP A 168 0.82 24.66 14.64
N ASN A 169 2.15 24.73 14.62
CA ASN A 169 2.92 25.68 15.40
C ASN A 169 3.00 27.10 14.83
N ARG A 170 2.26 27.40 13.76
CA ARG A 170 2.05 28.78 13.32
C ARG A 170 1.27 29.56 14.37
N SER A 171 1.40 30.89 14.35
CA SER A 171 0.70 31.75 15.31
C SER A 171 -0.82 31.60 15.19
N GLY A 172 -1.49 31.16 16.24
CA GLY A 172 -2.92 30.83 16.24
C GLY A 172 -3.23 29.54 15.48
N GLY A 173 -2.24 28.68 15.27
CA GLY A 173 -2.42 27.39 14.60
C GLY A 173 -3.29 26.45 15.40
N ASP A 174 -3.89 25.55 14.67
CA ASP A 174 -4.89 24.61 15.14
C ASP A 174 -4.32 23.50 16.04
N ILE A 175 -5.15 22.87 16.86
CA ILE A 175 -4.76 21.83 17.82
C ILE A 175 -5.83 20.76 17.87
N ILE A 176 -5.48 19.51 17.65
CA ILE A 176 -6.38 18.37 17.78
C ILE A 176 -5.78 17.30 18.72
N PRO A 177 -6.57 16.66 19.63
CA PRO A 177 -7.93 16.99 20.01
C PRO A 177 -8.03 18.33 20.75
N ASN A 178 -9.13 19.05 20.56
CA ASN A 178 -9.39 20.35 21.19
C ASN A 178 -9.52 20.24 22.72
N SER A 179 -10.20 19.22 23.19
CA SER A 179 -10.41 18.99 24.62
C SER A 179 -9.19 18.36 25.29
N ALA A 180 -8.79 18.89 26.44
CA ALA A 180 -7.70 18.30 27.23
C ALA A 180 -7.98 16.86 27.69
N THR A 181 -9.24 16.48 27.89
CA THR A 181 -9.62 15.12 28.27
C THR A 181 -9.50 14.15 27.08
N ASP A 182 -9.73 14.62 25.86
CA ASP A 182 -9.69 13.82 24.65
C ASP A 182 -8.23 13.60 24.17
N ARG A 183 -7.26 14.31 24.74
CA ARG A 183 -5.83 14.08 24.54
C ARG A 183 -5.30 12.88 25.32
N LEU A 184 -6.05 12.40 26.32
CA LEU A 184 -5.62 11.25 27.12
C LEU A 184 -5.89 9.95 26.36
N TYR A 185 -4.87 9.14 26.23
CA TYR A 185 -4.95 7.81 25.63
C TYR A 185 -4.30 6.78 26.57
N THR A 186 -5.05 5.71 26.87
CA THR A 186 -4.52 4.60 27.67
C THR A 186 -4.18 3.45 26.75
N LEU A 187 -2.90 3.06 26.74
CA LEU A 187 -2.41 2.00 25.88
C LEU A 187 -3.04 0.66 26.29
N VAL A 188 -3.25 -0.17 25.26
CA VAL A 188 -3.72 -1.54 25.41
C VAL A 188 -2.52 -2.45 25.20
N ASP A 189 -2.18 -3.23 26.22
CA ASP A 189 -1.11 -4.21 26.18
C ASP A 189 -1.62 -5.61 25.82
N ASN A 190 -0.72 -6.48 25.40
CA ASN A 190 -0.98 -7.84 24.88
C ASN A 190 -1.79 -7.82 23.57
N ASN A 191 -1.54 -6.83 22.75
CA ASN A 191 -2.08 -6.66 21.40
C ASN A 191 -0.90 -6.75 20.42
N ASN A 192 -0.49 -7.98 20.05
CA ASN A 192 0.61 -8.17 19.12
C ASN A 192 0.26 -7.57 17.74
N PRO A 193 1.23 -6.95 17.04
CA PRO A 193 1.00 -6.52 15.68
C PRO A 193 0.61 -7.70 14.80
N THR A 194 -0.37 -7.51 13.95
CA THR A 194 -0.66 -8.50 12.91
C THR A 194 0.03 -8.06 11.64
N LEU A 195 0.95 -8.88 11.19
CA LEU A 195 1.70 -8.60 9.98
C LEU A 195 0.91 -9.05 8.74
N PRO A 196 1.03 -8.33 7.62
CA PRO A 196 0.51 -8.77 6.35
C PRO A 196 1.03 -10.16 5.99
N LYS A 197 0.17 -10.98 5.38
CA LYS A 197 0.53 -12.33 4.95
C LYS A 197 0.77 -12.35 3.46
N PHE A 198 1.90 -12.87 3.09
CA PHE A 198 2.30 -13.13 1.71
C PHE A 198 3.17 -14.38 1.66
N ASP A 199 3.33 -14.95 0.48
CA ASP A 199 4.19 -16.12 0.27
C ASP A 199 5.54 -15.67 -0.30
N PHE A 200 6.64 -16.11 0.33
CA PHE A 200 7.98 -15.87 -0.21
C PHE A 200 8.26 -16.68 -1.47
N LEU A 201 7.64 -17.83 -1.63
CA LEU A 201 7.68 -18.62 -2.85
C LEU A 201 6.66 -18.08 -3.86
N LYS A 202 6.96 -18.25 -5.16
CA LYS A 202 6.06 -17.83 -6.23
C LYS A 202 4.67 -18.46 -6.08
N VAL A 203 3.65 -17.64 -6.16
CA VAL A 203 2.24 -18.04 -6.09
C VAL A 203 1.66 -18.16 -7.51
N GLY A 204 0.93 -19.25 -7.77
CA GLY A 204 0.27 -19.48 -9.05
C GLY A 204 1.20 -20.04 -10.14
N ASN A 205 0.67 -20.07 -11.38
CA ASN A 205 1.36 -20.61 -12.55
C ASN A 205 1.86 -19.53 -13.52
N GLY A 206 1.62 -18.26 -13.18
CA GLY A 206 2.04 -17.14 -14.00
C GLY A 206 3.53 -16.79 -13.85
N PHE A 207 3.86 -15.53 -13.77
CA PHE A 207 5.25 -15.07 -13.62
C PHE A 207 5.48 -14.30 -12.33
N ARG A 208 6.69 -14.41 -11.80
CA ARG A 208 7.21 -13.55 -10.74
C ARG A 208 8.10 -12.48 -11.33
N MET A 209 7.87 -11.23 -10.93
CA MET A 209 8.75 -10.10 -11.23
C MET A 209 9.40 -9.59 -9.95
N MET A 210 10.69 -9.25 -10.04
CA MET A 210 11.44 -8.54 -9.02
C MET A 210 11.91 -7.21 -9.58
N THR A 211 11.40 -6.12 -9.01
CA THR A 211 11.82 -4.75 -9.33
C THR A 211 12.75 -4.23 -8.25
N TYR A 212 13.91 -3.65 -8.64
CA TYR A 212 14.90 -3.26 -7.65
C TYR A 212 15.76 -2.05 -8.09
N ASN A 213 15.77 -1.02 -7.25
CA ASN A 213 16.79 0.03 -7.31
C ASN A 213 18.07 -0.49 -6.64
N SER A 214 19.15 -0.68 -7.44
CA SER A 214 20.39 -1.31 -7.04
C SER A 214 21.36 -0.40 -6.27
N LEU A 215 21.01 0.87 -6.11
CA LEU A 215 21.83 1.91 -5.46
C LEU A 215 23.24 2.02 -6.03
N PHE A 216 23.39 2.86 -7.09
CA PHE A 216 24.69 3.19 -7.69
C PHE A 216 25.56 1.96 -8.03
N ASP A 217 25.09 1.13 -8.96
CA ASP A 217 25.78 -0.11 -9.40
C ASP A 217 25.97 -1.16 -8.28
N GLY A 218 25.16 -1.13 -7.21
CA GLY A 218 25.34 -1.97 -6.02
C GLY A 218 25.39 -3.47 -6.30
N LEU A 219 24.78 -3.94 -7.39
CA LEU A 219 24.87 -5.33 -7.83
C LEU A 219 26.32 -5.74 -8.16
N PHE A 220 27.18 -4.78 -8.49
CA PHE A 220 28.59 -4.98 -8.86
C PHE A 220 29.55 -4.45 -7.78
N GLU A 221 29.07 -3.65 -6.84
CA GLU A 221 29.89 -2.99 -5.84
C GLU A 221 30.30 -3.92 -4.69
N PHE A 222 31.57 -3.78 -4.26
CA PHE A 222 32.07 -4.54 -3.11
C PHE A 222 31.33 -4.15 -1.83
N GLY A 223 30.72 -5.13 -1.17
CA GLY A 223 29.96 -4.94 0.07
C GLY A 223 28.43 -4.91 -0.12
N GLN A 224 27.94 -4.73 -1.35
CA GLN A 224 26.52 -4.77 -1.69
C GLN A 224 26.17 -5.97 -2.59
N SER A 225 27.08 -6.32 -3.51
CA SER A 225 26.85 -7.36 -4.53
C SER A 225 26.45 -8.71 -3.94
N GLN A 226 27.11 -9.18 -2.89
CA GLN A 226 26.80 -10.49 -2.31
C GLN A 226 25.41 -10.54 -1.68
N GLN A 227 24.95 -9.44 -1.08
CA GLN A 227 23.63 -9.31 -0.52
C GLN A 227 22.58 -9.35 -1.62
N GLN A 228 22.76 -8.55 -2.67
CA GLN A 228 21.84 -8.51 -3.82
C GLN A 228 21.77 -9.87 -4.51
N ARG A 229 22.89 -10.57 -4.70
CA ARG A 229 22.94 -11.93 -5.26
C ARG A 229 22.16 -12.95 -4.42
N ARG A 230 22.26 -12.89 -3.08
CA ARG A 230 21.45 -13.78 -2.22
C ARG A 230 19.96 -13.52 -2.37
N MET A 231 19.55 -12.23 -2.45
CA MET A 231 18.14 -11.87 -2.66
C MET A 231 17.64 -12.32 -4.04
N ILE A 232 18.42 -12.13 -5.11
CA ILE A 232 18.13 -12.65 -6.45
C ILE A 232 17.91 -14.16 -6.40
N LYS A 233 18.83 -14.90 -5.77
CA LYS A 233 18.73 -16.36 -5.61
C LYS A 233 17.51 -16.80 -4.82
N ALA A 234 17.20 -16.09 -3.73
CA ALA A 234 16.09 -16.43 -2.85
C ALA A 234 14.73 -16.19 -3.52
N MET A 235 14.61 -15.13 -4.30
CA MET A 235 13.35 -14.77 -4.95
C MET A 235 13.08 -15.54 -6.23
N ASP A 236 14.11 -16.01 -6.95
CA ASP A 236 14.04 -16.83 -8.17
C ASP A 236 12.95 -16.32 -9.14
N ALA A 237 13.03 -15.03 -9.48
CA ALA A 237 12.02 -14.40 -10.33
C ALA A 237 12.14 -14.86 -11.80
N ASP A 238 11.06 -14.65 -12.56
CA ASP A 238 11.03 -14.92 -14.00
C ASP A 238 11.42 -13.68 -14.81
N ILE A 239 11.21 -12.50 -14.21
CA ILE A 239 11.56 -11.19 -14.77
C ILE A 239 12.22 -10.36 -13.68
N TYR A 240 13.36 -9.79 -13.99
CA TYR A 240 14.07 -8.83 -13.15
C TYR A 240 14.10 -7.47 -13.84
N THR A 241 13.74 -6.42 -13.12
CA THR A 241 13.89 -5.04 -13.57
C THR A 241 14.79 -4.30 -12.59
N PHE A 242 15.79 -3.61 -13.10
CA PHE A 242 16.74 -2.85 -12.29
C PHE A 242 16.80 -1.40 -12.72
N VAL A 243 17.01 -0.54 -11.73
CA VAL A 243 17.39 0.86 -11.92
C VAL A 243 18.64 1.17 -11.09
N GLU A 244 19.27 2.30 -11.35
CA GLU A 244 20.55 2.72 -10.74
C GLU A 244 21.72 1.75 -11.02
N ILE A 245 21.76 1.15 -12.20
CA ILE A 245 22.95 0.47 -12.71
C ILE A 245 23.45 1.27 -13.92
N TYR A 246 24.50 2.07 -13.74
CA TYR A 246 24.95 3.08 -14.69
C TYR A 246 26.15 2.60 -15.53
N ASP A 247 27.11 1.94 -14.88
CA ASP A 247 28.39 1.57 -15.51
C ASP A 247 28.37 0.16 -16.14
N PHE A 248 27.26 -0.59 -15.95
CA PHE A 248 27.10 -1.96 -16.44
C PHE A 248 25.83 -2.08 -17.29
N ASN A 249 25.88 -2.95 -18.28
CA ASN A 249 24.74 -3.24 -19.15
C ASN A 249 24.00 -4.52 -18.71
N SER A 250 22.84 -4.77 -19.31
CA SER A 250 22.03 -5.97 -19.03
C SER A 250 22.75 -7.29 -19.29
N GLY A 251 23.76 -7.32 -20.19
CA GLY A 251 24.60 -8.49 -20.41
C GLY A 251 25.43 -8.87 -19.19
N SER A 252 25.96 -7.88 -18.45
CA SER A 252 26.68 -8.12 -17.20
C SER A 252 25.72 -8.54 -16.07
N ILE A 253 24.50 -7.99 -16.06
CA ILE A 253 23.47 -8.34 -15.07
C ILE A 253 23.01 -9.79 -15.27
N VAL A 254 22.75 -10.19 -16.51
CA VAL A 254 22.30 -11.55 -16.84
C VAL A 254 23.32 -12.62 -16.44
N ASP A 255 24.62 -12.32 -16.53
CA ASP A 255 25.65 -13.26 -16.09
C ASP A 255 25.55 -13.53 -14.57
N ILE A 256 25.28 -12.50 -13.76
CA ILE A 256 25.03 -12.66 -12.32
C ILE A 256 23.77 -13.49 -12.07
N ILE A 257 22.67 -13.20 -12.78
CA ILE A 257 21.40 -13.90 -12.60
C ILE A 257 21.56 -15.38 -12.98
N LYS A 258 22.27 -15.70 -14.06
CA LYS A 258 22.60 -17.08 -14.45
C LYS A 258 23.37 -17.82 -13.35
N ASP A 259 24.36 -17.16 -12.78
CA ASP A 259 25.17 -17.74 -11.70
C ASP A 259 24.35 -18.07 -10.45
N GLU A 260 23.40 -17.20 -10.07
CA GLU A 260 22.64 -17.38 -8.83
C GLU A 260 21.44 -18.30 -8.99
N THR A 261 20.72 -18.24 -10.13
CA THR A 261 19.50 -19.03 -10.37
C THR A 261 19.79 -20.40 -10.99
N GLY A 262 20.94 -20.54 -11.68
CA GLY A 262 21.28 -21.74 -12.46
C GLY A 262 20.49 -21.90 -13.75
N TYR A 263 19.54 -21.02 -14.06
CA TYR A 263 18.84 -20.98 -15.34
C TYR A 263 19.68 -20.22 -16.36
N THR A 264 19.78 -20.68 -17.60
CA THR A 264 20.75 -20.14 -18.59
C THR A 264 20.13 -19.46 -19.80
N ASP A 265 18.82 -19.65 -20.02
CA ASP A 265 18.15 -19.16 -21.22
C ASP A 265 17.39 -17.85 -20.93
N TRP A 266 18.17 -16.84 -20.56
CA TRP A 266 17.68 -15.49 -20.26
C TRP A 266 17.84 -14.59 -21.48
N ASP A 267 16.80 -13.79 -21.75
CA ASP A 267 16.89 -12.62 -22.62
C ASP A 267 17.09 -11.35 -21.79
N HIS A 268 17.64 -10.28 -22.39
CA HIS A 268 17.96 -9.07 -21.65
C HIS A 268 18.07 -7.85 -22.56
N ALA A 269 17.68 -6.68 -22.04
CA ALA A 269 17.84 -5.40 -22.72
C ALA A 269 18.09 -4.27 -21.71
N SER A 270 18.64 -3.16 -22.21
CA SER A 270 18.88 -1.93 -21.43
C SER A 270 18.37 -0.74 -22.24
N GLU A 271 17.76 0.21 -21.55
CA GLU A 271 17.35 1.50 -22.13
C GLU A 271 17.71 2.64 -21.16
N GLY A 272 17.78 3.86 -21.70
CA GLY A 272 18.20 5.02 -20.91
C GLY A 272 19.64 4.89 -20.42
N SER A 273 19.89 5.43 -19.24
CA SER A 273 21.20 5.39 -18.59
C SER A 273 21.34 4.24 -17.59
N ASP A 274 20.24 3.70 -17.08
CA ASP A 274 20.25 2.87 -15.89
C ASP A 274 19.05 1.93 -15.74
N THR A 275 18.18 1.81 -16.77
CA THR A 275 17.03 0.91 -16.73
C THR A 275 17.33 -0.39 -17.48
N HIS A 276 17.10 -1.54 -16.82
CA HIS A 276 17.45 -2.85 -17.34
C HIS A 276 16.33 -3.87 -17.10
N VAL A 277 16.15 -4.76 -18.07
CA VAL A 277 15.28 -5.94 -17.96
C VAL A 277 16.09 -7.20 -18.25
N VAL A 278 15.93 -8.22 -17.41
CA VAL A 278 16.38 -9.59 -17.64
C VAL A 278 15.18 -10.51 -17.47
N SER A 279 14.89 -11.34 -18.46
CA SER A 279 13.64 -12.09 -18.54
C SER A 279 13.86 -13.52 -19.02
N LYS A 280 13.08 -14.48 -18.48
CA LYS A 280 12.95 -15.84 -19.04
C LYS A 280 12.14 -15.82 -20.34
N TYR A 281 11.40 -14.74 -20.59
CA TYR A 281 10.57 -14.57 -21.79
C TYR A 281 11.32 -13.72 -22.81
N PRO A 282 11.22 -14.04 -24.12
CA PRO A 282 11.92 -13.27 -25.16
C PRO A 282 11.53 -11.79 -25.16
N ILE A 283 12.48 -10.90 -25.28
CA ILE A 283 12.27 -9.46 -25.48
C ILE A 283 12.23 -9.20 -26.99
N LYS A 284 11.02 -8.94 -27.53
CA LYS A 284 10.78 -8.75 -28.97
C LYS A 284 11.26 -7.39 -29.47
N ASP A 285 11.07 -6.36 -28.63
CA ASP A 285 11.41 -4.98 -28.96
C ASP A 285 11.61 -4.16 -27.70
N HIS A 286 12.35 -3.06 -27.79
CA HIS A 286 12.56 -2.13 -26.69
C HIS A 286 12.92 -0.74 -27.20
N THR A 287 12.55 0.30 -26.44
CA THR A 287 12.84 1.70 -26.80
C THR A 287 12.96 2.59 -25.56
N ASN A 288 13.60 3.74 -25.74
CA ASN A 288 13.80 4.74 -24.71
C ASN A 288 12.64 5.76 -24.68
N ILE A 289 12.09 5.99 -23.49
CA ILE A 289 11.10 7.04 -23.24
C ILE A 289 11.73 8.09 -22.30
N ASP A 290 12.56 8.98 -22.83
CA ASP A 290 13.17 10.08 -22.08
C ASP A 290 13.93 9.63 -20.80
N GLY A 291 14.77 8.62 -20.94
CA GLY A 291 15.52 8.03 -19.84
C GLY A 291 14.92 6.74 -19.29
N ASN A 292 13.62 6.56 -19.41
CA ASN A 292 12.91 5.36 -19.01
C ASN A 292 12.86 4.32 -20.14
N GLY A 293 12.80 3.04 -19.81
CA GLY A 293 12.79 1.96 -20.79
C GLY A 293 11.42 1.36 -21.02
N ALA A 294 11.00 1.18 -22.27
CA ALA A 294 9.84 0.38 -22.63
C ALA A 294 10.27 -0.92 -23.33
N TYR A 295 9.69 -2.04 -22.96
CA TYR A 295 10.06 -3.37 -23.42
C TYR A 295 8.82 -4.18 -23.78
N ILE A 296 8.83 -4.84 -24.94
CA ILE A 296 7.81 -5.82 -25.34
C ILE A 296 8.36 -7.21 -25.10
N LEU A 297 7.76 -7.94 -24.17
CA LEU A 297 8.08 -9.35 -23.91
C LEU A 297 7.08 -10.27 -24.59
N ASP A 298 7.56 -11.43 -25.05
CA ASP A 298 6.71 -12.52 -25.52
C ASP A 298 6.36 -13.45 -24.36
N TYR A 299 5.25 -13.19 -23.69
CA TYR A 299 4.75 -14.11 -22.69
C TYR A 299 3.84 -15.17 -23.33
N GLU A 300 4.38 -16.37 -23.56
CA GLU A 300 3.65 -17.53 -24.11
C GLU A 300 2.89 -17.22 -25.41
N GLY A 301 3.47 -16.40 -26.29
CA GLY A 301 2.89 -16.01 -27.58
C GLY A 301 2.04 -14.73 -27.52
N ASN A 302 1.91 -14.08 -26.37
CA ASN A 302 1.22 -12.82 -26.19
C ASN A 302 2.22 -11.70 -25.88
N ASP A 303 2.05 -10.55 -26.51
CA ASP A 303 2.85 -9.37 -26.20
C ASP A 303 2.48 -8.84 -24.81
N MET A 304 3.48 -8.48 -24.01
CA MET A 304 3.34 -7.82 -22.72
C MET A 304 4.25 -6.59 -22.72
N LEU A 305 3.69 -5.40 -22.46
CA LEU A 305 4.44 -4.17 -22.30
C LEU A 305 4.91 -4.02 -20.86
N ILE A 306 6.21 -3.86 -20.67
CA ILE A 306 6.80 -3.46 -19.39
C ILE A 306 7.52 -2.12 -19.60
N ILE A 307 7.15 -1.11 -18.82
CA ILE A 307 7.87 0.15 -18.73
C ILE A 307 8.64 0.15 -17.41
N VAL A 308 9.96 0.26 -17.49
CA VAL A 308 10.84 0.43 -16.34
C VAL A 308 11.19 1.90 -16.23
N ALA A 309 10.78 2.51 -15.12
CA ALA A 309 10.97 3.94 -14.92
C ALA A 309 11.87 4.21 -13.70
N HIS A 310 12.75 5.21 -13.88
CA HIS A 310 13.50 5.83 -12.80
C HIS A 310 13.33 7.34 -12.89
N LEU A 311 12.31 7.84 -12.20
CA LEU A 311 11.91 9.25 -12.31
C LEU A 311 12.84 10.15 -11.47
N PRO A 312 12.96 11.45 -11.80
CA PRO A 312 13.84 12.39 -11.10
C PRO A 312 13.55 12.49 -9.60
N ALA A 313 14.57 12.32 -8.77
CA ALA A 313 14.49 12.35 -7.31
C ALA A 313 14.26 13.76 -6.73
N GLY A 314 13.84 13.84 -5.47
CA GLY A 314 13.75 15.07 -4.69
C GLY A 314 12.70 16.06 -5.20
N SER A 315 12.95 17.36 -5.08
CA SER A 315 12.02 18.44 -5.42
C SER A 315 11.83 18.70 -6.94
N ASN A 316 11.99 17.66 -7.78
CA ASN A 316 11.91 17.78 -9.24
C ASN A 316 10.51 17.45 -9.79
N ASP A 317 9.45 17.92 -9.13
CA ASP A 317 8.06 17.62 -9.49
C ASP A 317 7.71 17.92 -10.95
N GLU A 318 8.21 19.04 -11.50
CA GLU A 318 7.93 19.42 -12.90
C GLU A 318 8.60 18.45 -13.89
N SER A 319 9.82 18.01 -13.61
CA SER A 319 10.53 17.03 -14.45
C SER A 319 9.85 15.66 -14.37
N ARG A 320 9.47 15.21 -13.16
CA ARG A 320 8.69 13.98 -12.98
C ARG A 320 7.38 14.04 -13.75
N GLN A 321 6.66 15.17 -13.67
CA GLN A 321 5.40 15.34 -14.40
C GLN A 321 5.59 15.24 -15.91
N ALA A 322 6.64 15.85 -16.45
CA ALA A 322 6.93 15.77 -17.88
C ALA A 322 7.23 14.33 -18.34
N GLU A 323 7.96 13.58 -17.52
CA GLU A 323 8.28 12.17 -17.84
C GLU A 323 7.06 11.25 -17.74
N VAL A 324 6.20 11.42 -16.72
CA VAL A 324 4.96 10.62 -16.62
C VAL A 324 3.94 10.98 -17.70
N ASP A 325 3.87 12.25 -18.13
CA ASP A 325 3.06 12.66 -19.28
C ASP A 325 3.52 11.93 -20.56
N LYS A 326 4.85 11.81 -20.77
CA LYS A 326 5.42 11.06 -21.89
C LYS A 326 5.11 9.58 -21.82
N ILE A 327 5.21 8.96 -20.63
CA ILE A 327 4.88 7.55 -20.42
C ILE A 327 3.40 7.30 -20.74
N ALA A 328 2.49 8.14 -20.25
CA ALA A 328 1.07 8.04 -20.53
C ALA A 328 0.76 8.19 -22.04
N ALA A 329 1.39 9.18 -22.70
CA ALA A 329 1.29 9.38 -24.13
C ALA A 329 1.83 8.18 -24.92
N PHE A 330 2.96 7.61 -24.50
CA PHE A 330 3.55 6.44 -25.14
C PHE A 330 2.62 5.22 -25.09
N ILE A 331 2.00 4.93 -23.93
CA ILE A 331 1.03 3.83 -23.78
C ILE A 331 -0.19 4.06 -24.69
N ARG A 332 -0.75 5.28 -24.69
CA ARG A 332 -1.85 5.65 -25.61
C ARG A 332 -1.48 5.36 -27.06
N ASP A 333 -0.31 5.82 -27.49
CA ASP A 333 0.11 5.71 -28.88
C ASP A 333 0.44 4.27 -29.26
N ALA A 334 1.00 3.47 -28.34
CA ALA A 334 1.22 2.04 -28.53
C ALA A 334 -0.12 1.26 -28.68
N LYS A 335 -1.13 1.59 -27.85
CA LYS A 335 -2.48 1.01 -27.97
C LYS A 335 -3.18 1.40 -29.28
N LEU A 336 -2.90 2.57 -29.83
CA LEU A 336 -3.46 3.05 -31.10
C LEU A 336 -2.61 2.67 -32.33
N GLY A 337 -1.44 2.06 -32.15
CA GLY A 337 -0.51 1.74 -33.22
C GLY A 337 0.11 2.99 -33.87
N LEU A 338 0.31 4.04 -33.10
CA LEU A 338 0.83 5.35 -33.57
C LEU A 338 2.33 5.54 -33.30
N ASN A 339 2.94 4.68 -32.51
CA ASN A 339 4.38 4.64 -32.29
C ASN A 339 4.99 3.31 -32.81
N GLU A 340 6.26 3.04 -32.53
CA GLU A 340 6.95 1.83 -32.96
C GLU A 340 6.34 0.55 -32.36
N PHE A 341 5.72 0.63 -31.18
CA PHE A 341 5.02 -0.50 -30.55
C PHE A 341 3.55 -0.52 -30.99
N GLN A 342 3.09 -1.68 -31.39
CA GLN A 342 1.72 -1.90 -31.80
C GLN A 342 1.12 -2.98 -30.90
N LEU A 343 0.60 -2.57 -29.77
CA LEU A 343 0.04 -3.49 -28.78
C LEU A 343 -1.23 -4.15 -29.33
N ALA A 344 -1.29 -5.46 -29.25
CA ALA A 344 -2.54 -6.19 -29.42
C ALA A 344 -3.57 -5.75 -28.37
N THR A 345 -4.85 -5.75 -28.74
CA THR A 345 -5.92 -5.49 -27.76
C THR A 345 -5.81 -6.46 -26.60
N ASN A 346 -5.90 -5.96 -25.37
CA ASN A 346 -5.73 -6.71 -24.12
C ASN A 346 -4.31 -7.26 -23.90
N ALA A 347 -3.30 -6.69 -24.53
CA ALA A 347 -1.92 -6.97 -24.12
C ALA A 347 -1.69 -6.47 -22.68
N PRO A 348 -1.13 -7.28 -21.77
CA PRO A 348 -0.79 -6.83 -20.44
C PRO A 348 0.15 -5.61 -20.44
N ILE A 349 -0.12 -4.65 -19.53
CA ILE A 349 0.66 -3.43 -19.38
C ILE A 349 1.12 -3.32 -17.93
N LEU A 350 2.43 -3.12 -17.75
CA LEU A 350 3.09 -2.92 -16.47
C LEU A 350 3.95 -1.65 -16.54
N ILE A 351 3.90 -0.82 -15.50
CA ILE A 351 4.84 0.28 -15.27
C ILE A 351 5.47 0.02 -13.92
N THR A 352 6.79 -0.15 -13.86
CA THR A 352 7.49 -0.53 -12.63
C THR A 352 8.82 0.20 -12.49
N GLY A 353 9.35 0.30 -11.28
CA GLY A 353 10.63 0.93 -10.98
C GLY A 353 10.57 1.92 -9.83
N ASP A 354 11.62 2.70 -9.67
CA ASP A 354 11.69 3.80 -8.71
C ASP A 354 11.03 5.05 -9.31
N MET A 355 9.78 5.27 -8.94
CA MET A 355 9.02 6.41 -9.42
C MET A 355 9.37 7.70 -8.69
N ASN A 356 10.17 7.63 -7.62
CA ASN A 356 10.52 8.78 -6.79
C ASN A 356 9.28 9.65 -6.45
N LEU A 357 8.13 8.99 -6.22
CA LEU A 357 6.86 9.65 -5.96
C LEU A 357 6.85 10.22 -4.54
N TYR A 358 7.50 11.34 -4.42
CA TYR A 358 7.56 12.20 -3.28
C TYR A 358 7.19 13.62 -3.74
N GLY A 359 6.14 14.21 -3.18
CA GLY A 359 5.64 15.51 -3.61
C GLY A 359 4.18 15.47 -4.07
N ASN A 360 3.90 16.05 -5.23
CA ASN A 360 2.53 16.15 -5.72
C ASN A 360 1.99 14.79 -6.17
N LYS A 361 0.78 14.41 -5.73
CA LYS A 361 0.12 13.14 -6.12
C LYS A 361 -0.23 13.04 -7.60
N ARG A 362 -0.20 14.18 -8.35
CA ARG A 362 -0.60 14.23 -9.75
C ARG A 362 0.21 13.30 -10.65
N GLN A 363 1.51 13.09 -10.36
CA GLN A 363 2.32 12.15 -11.14
C GLN A 363 1.76 10.73 -11.06
N ARG A 364 1.34 10.28 -9.86
CA ARG A 364 0.67 9.00 -9.68
C ARG A 364 -0.68 8.95 -10.42
N GLU A 365 -1.45 10.03 -10.34
CA GLU A 365 -2.73 10.15 -11.05
C GLU A 365 -2.53 10.04 -12.57
N THR A 366 -1.54 10.73 -13.15
CA THR A 366 -1.21 10.62 -14.58
C THR A 366 -0.84 9.20 -14.97
N LEU A 367 0.05 8.50 -14.21
CA LEU A 367 0.45 7.14 -14.52
C LEU A 367 -0.71 6.14 -14.46
N THR A 368 -1.65 6.34 -13.53
CA THR A 368 -2.76 5.40 -13.36
C THR A 368 -3.94 5.70 -14.27
N THR A 369 -4.29 6.97 -14.48
CA THR A 369 -5.51 7.35 -15.22
C THR A 369 -5.26 7.76 -16.68
N GLY A 370 -4.00 8.11 -17.01
CA GLY A 370 -3.65 8.69 -18.30
C GLY A 370 -4.10 10.15 -18.47
N ASP A 371 -4.35 10.87 -17.37
CA ASP A 371 -4.62 12.32 -17.34
C ASP A 371 -3.30 13.08 -17.57
N ILE A 372 -3.04 13.45 -18.82
CA ILE A 372 -1.83 14.15 -19.26
C ILE A 372 -1.98 15.63 -18.93
N ILE A 373 -1.03 16.18 -18.18
CA ILE A 373 -1.10 17.58 -17.76
C ILE A 373 -0.73 18.53 -18.90
N ASN A 374 0.28 18.22 -19.69
CA ASN A 374 0.69 19.03 -20.82
C ASN A 374 0.14 18.48 -22.15
N ASN A 375 -1.21 18.49 -22.31
CA ASN A 375 -1.88 18.03 -23.52
C ASN A 375 -1.43 18.76 -24.81
N ASN A 376 -0.88 19.98 -24.71
CA ASN A 376 -0.37 20.70 -25.87
C ASN A 376 0.87 20.03 -26.45
N GLU A 377 1.69 19.42 -25.64
CA GLU A 377 2.93 18.78 -26.04
C GLU A 377 2.74 17.28 -26.29
N TYR A 378 2.04 16.60 -25.36
CA TYR A 378 1.94 15.13 -25.35
C TYR A 378 0.61 14.59 -25.90
N GLY A 379 -0.33 15.47 -26.27
CA GLY A 379 -1.61 15.08 -26.86
C GLY A 379 -2.69 14.79 -25.81
N PRO A 380 -3.85 14.23 -26.23
CA PRO A 380 -5.01 14.07 -25.36
C PRO A 380 -4.83 12.94 -24.34
N ASP A 381 -5.59 13.02 -23.26
CA ASP A 381 -5.73 11.98 -22.25
C ASP A 381 -6.26 10.69 -22.84
N ALA A 382 -5.81 9.57 -22.26
CA ALA A 382 -6.35 8.26 -22.59
C ALA A 382 -6.09 7.28 -21.46
N SER A 383 -7.10 6.54 -21.03
CA SER A 383 -6.93 5.48 -20.03
C SER A 383 -5.85 4.48 -20.47
N PRO A 384 -4.86 4.21 -19.63
CA PRO A 384 -3.83 3.22 -19.93
C PRO A 384 -4.39 1.78 -19.87
N ASP A 385 -5.39 1.49 -19.03
CA ASP A 385 -6.02 0.17 -19.03
C ASP A 385 -6.98 -0.02 -20.21
N TRP A 386 -7.28 -1.27 -20.55
CA TRP A 386 -8.09 -1.62 -21.71
C TRP A 386 -9.59 -1.45 -21.51
N ASP A 387 -10.09 -1.58 -20.29
CA ASP A 387 -11.51 -1.44 -19.97
C ASP A 387 -11.92 0.01 -19.64
N GLY A 388 -10.95 0.94 -19.66
CA GLY A 388 -11.16 2.35 -19.38
C GLY A 388 -11.08 2.72 -17.90
N THR A 389 -10.76 1.75 -17.03
CA THR A 389 -10.42 2.03 -15.61
C THR A 389 -8.97 2.50 -15.47
N PRO A 390 -8.57 3.08 -14.32
CA PRO A 390 -7.17 3.33 -14.01
C PRO A 390 -6.37 2.03 -13.89
N LEU A 391 -5.06 2.07 -14.18
CA LEU A 391 -4.16 0.99 -13.75
C LEU A 391 -4.20 0.83 -12.23
N THR A 392 -4.17 -0.42 -11.78
CA THR A 392 -4.09 -0.74 -10.36
C THR A 392 -2.64 -0.68 -9.89
N ALA A 393 -2.40 -0.15 -8.69
CA ALA A 393 -1.09 -0.15 -8.06
C ALA A 393 -0.97 -1.34 -7.12
N ALA A 394 0.04 -2.19 -7.31
CA ALA A 394 0.39 -3.21 -6.33
C ALA A 394 0.75 -2.55 -4.99
N LEU A 395 0.33 -3.14 -3.88
CA LEU A 395 0.56 -2.61 -2.53
C LEU A 395 1.49 -3.56 -1.74
N PRO A 396 2.81 -3.48 -1.96
CA PRO A 396 3.76 -4.36 -1.30
C PRO A 396 4.05 -3.88 0.12
N PHE A 397 3.81 -4.73 1.11
CA PHE A 397 4.26 -4.49 2.48
C PHE A 397 5.71 -4.92 2.66
N ALA A 398 6.47 -4.17 3.45
CA ALA A 398 7.81 -4.58 3.84
C ALA A 398 7.73 -5.82 4.76
N SER A 399 8.43 -6.90 4.40
CA SER A 399 8.38 -8.15 5.17
C SER A 399 8.80 -7.93 6.62
N GLY A 400 7.95 -8.38 7.55
CA GLY A 400 8.12 -8.19 8.99
C GLY A 400 7.61 -6.85 9.55
N LEU A 401 7.05 -5.96 8.71
CA LEU A 401 6.49 -4.68 9.15
C LEU A 401 5.02 -4.52 8.72
N PRO A 402 4.18 -3.83 9.53
CA PRO A 402 2.82 -3.49 9.15
C PRO A 402 2.76 -2.23 8.24
N GLN A 403 3.74 -2.04 7.36
CA GLN A 403 3.97 -0.79 6.62
C GLN A 403 4.25 -1.08 5.15
N ALA A 404 3.52 -0.44 4.25
CA ALA A 404 3.69 -0.56 2.79
C ALA A 404 4.77 0.44 2.30
N VAL A 405 6.01 0.24 2.73
CA VAL A 405 7.17 1.06 2.35
C VAL A 405 8.15 0.28 1.50
N THR A 406 8.73 0.95 0.53
CA THR A 406 9.72 0.37 -0.40
C THR A 406 11.11 0.97 -0.22
N TRP A 407 11.20 2.10 0.46
CA TRP A 407 12.44 2.83 0.73
C TRP A 407 12.60 3.11 2.22
N ILE A 408 13.77 2.73 2.77
CA ILE A 408 14.12 2.91 4.19
C ILE A 408 15.58 3.34 4.29
N ASN A 409 15.82 4.64 4.53
CA ASN A 409 17.17 5.18 4.72
C ASN A 409 17.30 5.83 6.10
N PRO A 410 17.90 5.15 7.10
CA PRO A 410 18.02 5.68 8.46
C PRO A 410 18.91 6.93 8.55
N ASN A 411 19.70 7.25 7.52
CA ASN A 411 20.56 8.43 7.47
C ASN A 411 19.91 9.61 6.74
N SER A 412 18.77 9.41 6.11
CA SER A 412 17.98 10.48 5.49
C SER A 412 17.21 11.27 6.54
N SER A 413 16.85 12.52 6.23
CA SER A 413 15.85 13.25 7.01
C SER A 413 14.42 12.89 6.61
N PHE A 414 14.21 12.33 5.42
CA PHE A 414 12.89 11.88 4.94
C PHE A 414 12.48 10.58 5.62
N PHE A 415 11.17 10.44 5.86
CA PHE A 415 10.61 9.22 6.45
C PHE A 415 10.72 8.04 5.49
N PRO A 416 10.72 6.79 6.01
CA PRO A 416 10.44 5.63 5.19
C PRO A 416 9.19 5.86 4.35
N GLY A 417 9.23 5.51 3.07
CA GLY A 417 8.15 5.81 2.16
C GLY A 417 8.01 4.78 1.03
N ARG A 418 6.96 4.95 0.24
CA ARG A 418 6.71 4.17 -0.96
C ARG A 418 7.17 4.96 -2.17
N LEU A 419 8.36 4.63 -2.70
CA LEU A 419 8.96 5.27 -3.87
C LEU A 419 8.94 4.37 -5.10
N ASP A 420 9.05 3.05 -4.87
CA ASP A 420 8.98 2.04 -5.92
C ASP A 420 7.54 1.58 -6.09
N TYR A 421 7.08 1.55 -7.32
CA TYR A 421 5.73 1.16 -7.69
C TYR A 421 5.73 0.10 -8.77
N THR A 422 4.67 -0.70 -8.79
CA THR A 422 4.27 -1.52 -9.92
C THR A 422 2.79 -1.21 -10.20
N PHE A 423 2.54 -0.51 -11.30
CA PHE A 423 1.19 -0.29 -11.83
C PHE A 423 0.93 -1.33 -12.92
N TYR A 424 -0.27 -1.88 -12.96
CA TYR A 424 -0.62 -2.92 -13.91
C TYR A 424 -2.06 -2.81 -14.40
N SER A 425 -2.31 -3.32 -15.62
CA SER A 425 -3.64 -3.42 -16.19
C SER A 425 -4.37 -4.60 -15.53
N ASP A 426 -5.28 -4.33 -14.59
CA ASP A 426 -6.01 -5.37 -13.87
C ASP A 426 -7.11 -6.03 -14.72
N HIS A 427 -7.43 -5.45 -15.88
CA HIS A 427 -8.22 -6.12 -16.89
C HIS A 427 -7.53 -7.37 -17.48
N THR A 428 -6.21 -7.41 -17.47
CA THR A 428 -5.40 -8.45 -18.16
C THR A 428 -4.47 -9.22 -17.23
N LEU A 429 -4.22 -8.70 -16.02
CA LEU A 429 -3.33 -9.27 -15.01
C LEU A 429 -4.05 -9.42 -13.69
N ASP A 430 -3.94 -10.58 -13.05
CA ASP A 430 -4.33 -10.82 -11.67
C ASP A 430 -3.08 -10.84 -10.77
N LEU A 431 -3.01 -9.93 -9.80
CA LEU A 431 -1.93 -9.88 -8.82
C LEU A 431 -2.21 -10.91 -7.72
N THR A 432 -1.50 -12.02 -7.72
CA THR A 432 -1.71 -13.14 -6.79
C THR A 432 -0.90 -13.01 -5.50
N ASN A 433 0.21 -12.26 -5.51
CA ASN A 433 1.05 -12.04 -4.35
C ASN A 433 1.96 -10.82 -4.55
N THR A 434 2.21 -10.04 -3.48
CA THR A 434 3.17 -8.92 -3.53
C THR A 434 3.73 -8.60 -2.14
N PHE A 435 5.01 -8.23 -2.09
CA PHE A 435 5.70 -7.78 -0.89
C PHE A 435 7.02 -7.08 -1.24
N CYS A 436 7.57 -6.33 -0.27
CA CYS A 436 8.97 -5.86 -0.32
C CYS A 436 9.84 -6.76 0.54
N LEU A 437 10.97 -7.21 0.01
CA LEU A 437 11.89 -8.07 0.76
C LEU A 437 12.74 -7.22 1.73
N ASN A 438 12.29 -7.15 2.98
CA ASN A 438 12.97 -6.47 4.08
C ASN A 438 13.52 -7.49 5.07
N THR A 439 14.72 -7.97 4.82
CA THR A 439 15.35 -9.04 5.62
C THR A 439 15.63 -8.64 7.08
N ASN A 440 15.68 -7.36 7.38
CA ASN A 440 16.00 -6.85 8.72
C ASN A 440 14.94 -7.18 9.76
N ASP A 441 13.68 -7.24 9.34
CA ASP A 441 12.54 -7.41 10.23
C ASP A 441 11.82 -8.77 10.03
N MET A 442 12.36 -9.65 9.14
CA MET A 442 11.86 -11.02 8.94
C MET A 442 12.14 -11.93 10.13
N GLU A 443 11.34 -12.95 10.29
CA GLU A 443 11.59 -14.04 11.26
C GLU A 443 12.85 -14.85 10.89
N ASP A 444 13.59 -15.31 11.90
CA ASP A 444 14.81 -16.11 11.69
C ASP A 444 14.55 -17.39 10.87
N ALA A 445 13.37 -17.99 11.06
CA ALA A 445 12.97 -19.22 10.35
C ALA A 445 12.83 -18.97 8.83
N ASP A 446 12.27 -17.83 8.44
CA ASP A 446 12.11 -17.47 7.02
C ASP A 446 13.46 -17.13 6.39
N LEU A 447 14.32 -16.41 7.10
CA LEU A 447 15.68 -16.12 6.66
C LEU A 447 16.47 -17.41 6.41
N GLU A 448 16.39 -18.40 7.33
CA GLU A 448 17.05 -19.70 7.19
C GLU A 448 16.56 -20.47 5.97
N VAL A 449 15.22 -20.54 5.78
CA VAL A 449 14.60 -21.26 4.65
C VAL A 449 15.02 -20.64 3.31
N LEU A 450 15.08 -19.31 3.22
CA LEU A 450 15.44 -18.58 2.03
C LEU A 450 16.95 -18.45 1.80
N GLY A 451 17.78 -18.81 2.79
CA GLY A 451 19.23 -18.65 2.73
C GLY A 451 19.69 -17.18 2.75
N LEU A 452 18.90 -16.32 3.39
CA LEU A 452 19.15 -14.89 3.53
C LEU A 452 19.80 -14.56 4.87
N ASN A 453 20.49 -13.43 4.94
CA ASN A 453 20.99 -12.87 6.19
C ASN A 453 20.12 -11.67 6.60
N ARG A 454 19.99 -11.45 7.92
CA ARG A 454 19.15 -10.37 8.48
C ARG A 454 19.43 -8.97 7.92
N ASN A 455 20.65 -8.66 7.54
CA ASN A 455 21.02 -7.34 7.04
C ASN A 455 21.13 -7.27 5.51
N ASP A 456 20.68 -8.28 4.76
CA ASP A 456 20.91 -8.29 3.31
C ASP A 456 20.23 -7.12 2.61
N SER A 457 18.96 -6.83 2.86
CA SER A 457 18.26 -5.75 2.18
C SER A 457 18.87 -4.36 2.49
N ARG A 458 18.96 -3.99 3.77
CA ARG A 458 19.43 -2.65 4.16
C ARG A 458 20.94 -2.42 3.99
N SER A 459 21.73 -3.49 3.82
CA SER A 459 23.16 -3.36 3.47
C SER A 459 23.40 -3.30 1.97
N ALA A 460 22.41 -3.70 1.18
CA ALA A 460 22.49 -3.76 -0.27
C ALA A 460 22.03 -2.47 -0.96
N SER A 461 20.96 -1.88 -0.44
CA SER A 461 20.37 -0.64 -0.94
C SER A 461 19.53 0.01 0.15
N ASP A 462 19.20 1.28 0.02
CA ASP A 462 18.16 1.95 0.79
C ASP A 462 16.74 1.71 0.22
N HIS A 463 16.65 1.12 -0.99
CA HIS A 463 15.43 0.55 -1.53
C HIS A 463 15.30 -0.93 -1.20
N LEU A 464 14.08 -1.42 -1.07
CA LEU A 464 13.75 -2.82 -0.86
C LEU A 464 13.33 -3.44 -2.20
N PRO A 465 13.79 -4.67 -2.54
CA PRO A 465 13.27 -5.35 -3.71
C PRO A 465 11.75 -5.54 -3.62
N VAL A 466 11.02 -5.10 -4.65
CA VAL A 466 9.58 -5.29 -4.78
C VAL A 466 9.32 -6.57 -5.56
N ILE A 467 8.57 -7.48 -4.97
CA ILE A 467 8.20 -8.76 -5.54
C ILE A 467 6.72 -8.74 -5.89
N THR A 468 6.38 -9.13 -7.11
CA THR A 468 5.01 -9.28 -7.59
C THR A 468 4.84 -10.59 -8.35
N ASP A 469 3.81 -11.35 -8.01
CA ASP A 469 3.41 -12.56 -8.73
C ASP A 469 2.12 -12.27 -9.49
N PHE A 470 2.11 -12.50 -10.79
CA PHE A 470 0.97 -12.25 -11.67
C PHE A 470 0.51 -13.50 -12.39
N GLU A 471 -0.78 -13.59 -12.61
CA GLU A 471 -1.38 -14.49 -13.60
C GLU A 471 -2.01 -13.68 -14.74
N ILE A 472 -1.93 -14.18 -15.97
CA ILE A 472 -2.63 -13.58 -17.11
C ILE A 472 -4.12 -13.90 -17.00
N ILE A 473 -4.96 -12.88 -17.10
CA ILE A 473 -6.40 -13.03 -17.24
C ILE A 473 -6.70 -13.29 -18.72
N GLU A 474 -7.11 -14.52 -19.05
CA GLU A 474 -7.57 -14.82 -20.41
C GLU A 474 -8.75 -13.92 -20.79
N PRO A 475 -8.75 -13.26 -21.97
CA PRO A 475 -9.79 -12.28 -22.35
C PRO A 475 -11.23 -12.86 -22.36
N ASN A 476 -11.37 -14.17 -22.32
CA ASN A 476 -12.64 -14.90 -22.25
C ASN A 476 -12.87 -15.59 -20.89
N ARG A 477 -11.96 -15.49 -19.96
CA ARG A 477 -12.22 -15.82 -18.56
C ARG A 477 -12.89 -14.62 -17.92
N GLN A 478 -14.20 -14.60 -17.92
CA GLN A 478 -14.95 -13.76 -16.99
C GLN A 478 -14.36 -14.07 -15.59
N ARG A 479 -13.67 -13.10 -14.99
CA ARG A 479 -13.17 -13.25 -13.61
C ARG A 479 -14.38 -13.65 -12.78
N ASP A 480 -14.32 -14.82 -12.18
CA ASP A 480 -15.36 -15.26 -11.25
C ASP A 480 -15.21 -14.41 -9.97
N LEU A 481 -15.78 -13.21 -10.00
CA LEU A 481 -15.86 -12.36 -8.83
C LEU A 481 -16.56 -13.11 -7.71
N THR A 482 -16.00 -13.05 -6.53
CA THR A 482 -16.60 -13.62 -5.31
C THR A 482 -17.49 -12.58 -4.61
N LEU A 483 -18.29 -13.03 -3.65
CA LEU A 483 -19.05 -12.11 -2.80
C LEU A 483 -18.13 -11.19 -1.97
N GLU A 484 -16.92 -11.65 -1.63
CA GLU A 484 -15.92 -10.87 -0.91
C GLU A 484 -15.38 -9.72 -1.76
N ASP A 485 -15.11 -9.95 -3.05
CA ASP A 485 -14.61 -8.93 -3.99
C ASP A 485 -15.59 -7.74 -4.14
N ILE A 486 -16.86 -8.00 -3.93
CA ILE A 486 -17.93 -6.97 -3.98
C ILE A 486 -18.45 -6.59 -2.59
N ASN A 487 -17.75 -6.94 -1.51
CA ASN A 487 -18.14 -6.65 -0.12
C ASN A 487 -19.63 -6.97 0.16
N THR A 488 -20.09 -8.14 -0.26
CA THR A 488 -21.49 -8.56 -0.21
C THR A 488 -21.64 -9.87 0.56
N ARG A 489 -22.73 -10.01 1.31
CA ARG A 489 -23.10 -11.25 1.99
C ARG A 489 -24.47 -11.72 1.53
N VAL A 490 -24.59 -13.02 1.33
CA VAL A 490 -25.84 -13.70 1.01
C VAL A 490 -26.14 -14.71 2.11
N PHE A 491 -27.20 -14.49 2.85
CA PHE A 491 -27.53 -15.33 4.02
C PHE A 491 -29.04 -15.39 4.33
N PRO A 492 -29.49 -16.45 5.03
CA PRO A 492 -28.78 -17.68 5.32
C PRO A 492 -28.60 -18.54 4.06
N ASN A 493 -27.49 -19.25 3.97
CA ASN A 493 -27.28 -20.28 2.96
C ASN A 493 -26.83 -21.57 3.68
N PRO A 494 -27.66 -22.62 3.76
CA PRO A 494 -28.97 -22.81 3.14
C PRO A 494 -30.10 -21.90 3.70
N THR A 495 -31.09 -21.59 2.83
CA THR A 495 -32.29 -20.85 3.24
C THR A 495 -33.54 -21.76 3.31
N THR A 496 -34.54 -21.33 4.11
CA THR A 496 -35.87 -21.99 4.14
C THR A 496 -36.97 -21.11 3.56
N ASN A 497 -37.09 -19.87 4.00
CA ASN A 497 -38.19 -18.99 3.61
C ASN A 497 -37.74 -17.62 3.12
N VAL A 498 -36.63 -17.13 3.63
CA VAL A 498 -36.17 -15.76 3.39
C VAL A 498 -34.67 -15.77 3.14
N LEU A 499 -34.23 -15.03 2.13
CA LEU A 499 -32.85 -14.78 1.78
C LEU A 499 -32.56 -13.30 1.95
N HIS A 500 -31.44 -12.98 2.56
CA HIS A 500 -30.93 -11.60 2.70
C HIS A 500 -29.69 -11.44 1.83
N ILE A 501 -29.61 -10.28 1.18
CA ILE A 501 -28.42 -9.83 0.46
C ILE A 501 -28.06 -8.46 1.05
N ASP A 502 -26.92 -8.40 1.72
CA ASP A 502 -26.36 -7.20 2.35
C ASP A 502 -25.08 -6.84 1.62
N SER A 503 -25.00 -5.63 1.05
CA SER A 503 -23.89 -5.21 0.21
C SER A 503 -23.42 -3.80 0.55
N LYS A 504 -22.10 -3.64 0.67
CA LYS A 504 -21.48 -2.32 0.72
C LYS A 504 -21.25 -1.74 -0.69
N THR A 505 -21.13 -2.60 -1.71
CA THR A 505 -21.01 -2.20 -3.12
C THR A 505 -22.38 -2.00 -3.74
N GLU A 506 -22.54 -1.04 -4.63
CA GLU A 506 -23.79 -0.81 -5.35
C GLU A 506 -24.07 -1.98 -6.30
N ILE A 507 -25.22 -2.62 -6.12
CA ILE A 507 -25.72 -3.70 -6.99
C ILE A 507 -26.72 -3.10 -7.96
N SER A 508 -26.50 -3.25 -9.26
CA SER A 508 -27.40 -2.77 -10.32
C SER A 508 -28.50 -3.75 -10.66
N SER A 509 -28.28 -5.07 -10.49
CA SER A 509 -29.33 -6.08 -10.68
C SER A 509 -29.09 -7.35 -9.84
N ILE A 510 -30.19 -7.99 -9.42
CA ILE A 510 -30.19 -9.32 -8.82
C ILE A 510 -31.06 -10.22 -9.71
N ILE A 511 -30.51 -11.37 -10.13
CA ILE A 511 -31.24 -12.42 -10.83
C ILE A 511 -30.99 -13.74 -10.09
N ILE A 512 -32.09 -14.48 -9.79
CA ILE A 512 -31.99 -15.81 -9.17
C ILE A 512 -32.65 -16.81 -10.10
N THR A 513 -31.92 -17.86 -10.45
CA THR A 513 -32.41 -18.95 -11.31
C THR A 513 -32.34 -20.28 -10.59
N ASP A 514 -33.21 -21.19 -10.96
CA ASP A 514 -33.05 -22.60 -10.61
C ASP A 514 -31.97 -23.29 -11.51
N VAL A 515 -31.70 -24.55 -11.26
CA VAL A 515 -30.71 -25.34 -12.03
C VAL A 515 -31.11 -25.60 -13.49
N MET A 516 -32.35 -25.33 -13.86
CA MET A 516 -32.83 -25.43 -15.24
C MET A 516 -32.70 -24.10 -15.99
N GLY A 517 -32.28 -23.03 -15.28
CA GLY A 517 -32.16 -21.68 -15.82
C GLY A 517 -33.45 -20.86 -15.77
N GLU A 518 -34.52 -21.39 -15.10
CA GLU A 518 -35.76 -20.63 -14.92
C GLU A 518 -35.57 -19.52 -13.89
N VAL A 519 -35.94 -18.27 -14.24
CA VAL A 519 -35.79 -17.10 -13.35
C VAL A 519 -36.88 -17.12 -12.29
N VAL A 520 -36.53 -17.34 -11.03
CA VAL A 520 -37.44 -17.33 -9.88
C VAL A 520 -37.52 -15.96 -9.20
N PHE A 521 -36.52 -15.11 -9.38
CA PHE A 521 -36.50 -13.74 -8.88
C PHE A 521 -35.63 -12.84 -9.77
N LYS A 522 -36.09 -11.59 -9.97
CA LYS A 522 -35.33 -10.55 -10.64
C LYS A 522 -35.68 -9.18 -10.08
N SER A 523 -34.67 -8.36 -9.80
CA SER A 523 -34.83 -6.97 -9.38
C SER A 523 -33.74 -6.10 -9.97
N ASN A 524 -34.12 -4.88 -10.41
CA ASN A 524 -33.19 -3.81 -10.79
C ASN A 524 -33.37 -2.59 -9.86
N ASN A 525 -34.20 -2.71 -8.80
CA ASN A 525 -34.35 -1.72 -7.75
C ASN A 525 -33.76 -2.34 -6.47
N ILE A 526 -32.52 -1.99 -6.19
CA ILE A 526 -31.67 -2.66 -5.20
C ILE A 526 -31.32 -1.65 -4.11
N ASP A 527 -31.63 -2.00 -2.88
CA ASP A 527 -31.17 -1.29 -1.68
C ASP A 527 -29.90 -1.95 -1.14
N LYS A 528 -29.20 -1.30 -0.22
CA LYS A 528 -28.03 -1.89 0.45
C LYS A 528 -28.35 -3.20 1.16
N GLU A 529 -29.56 -3.31 1.70
CA GLU A 529 -30.10 -4.53 2.34
C GLU A 529 -31.34 -4.97 1.57
N ASN A 530 -31.30 -6.17 1.00
CA ASN A 530 -32.42 -6.73 0.26
C ASN A 530 -32.92 -7.99 0.95
N THR A 531 -34.24 -8.10 1.09
CA THR A 531 -34.90 -9.28 1.65
C THR A 531 -35.77 -9.92 0.58
N ILE A 532 -35.47 -11.17 0.24
CA ILE A 532 -36.13 -11.92 -0.83
C ILE A 532 -36.93 -13.05 -0.21
N ASN A 533 -38.23 -13.10 -0.53
CA ASN A 533 -39.11 -14.18 -0.08
C ASN A 533 -38.92 -15.42 -0.98
N ALA A 534 -38.43 -16.49 -0.41
CA ALA A 534 -38.20 -17.78 -1.05
C ALA A 534 -39.21 -18.87 -0.65
N THR A 535 -40.32 -18.49 0.01
CA THR A 535 -41.31 -19.45 0.58
C THR A 535 -41.93 -20.34 -0.50
N GLU A 536 -42.21 -19.76 -1.66
CA GLU A 536 -42.84 -20.47 -2.80
C GLU A 536 -41.86 -21.27 -3.66
N TRP A 537 -40.56 -21.20 -3.37
CA TRP A 537 -39.54 -21.91 -4.16
C TRP A 537 -39.43 -23.37 -3.73
N ASN A 538 -39.24 -24.25 -4.68
CA ASN A 538 -39.00 -25.67 -4.42
C ASN A 538 -37.67 -25.87 -3.68
N SER A 539 -37.56 -26.96 -2.90
CA SER A 539 -36.27 -27.38 -2.35
C SER A 539 -35.31 -27.74 -3.48
N GLY A 540 -34.08 -27.20 -3.45
CA GLY A 540 -33.11 -27.40 -4.52
C GLY A 540 -31.94 -26.42 -4.47
N ILE A 541 -31.18 -26.38 -5.55
CA ILE A 541 -30.05 -25.49 -5.79
C ILE A 541 -30.52 -24.31 -6.65
N TYR A 542 -30.11 -23.13 -6.30
CA TYR A 542 -30.33 -21.89 -7.04
C TYR A 542 -29.02 -21.16 -7.28
N LEU A 543 -28.94 -20.42 -8.38
CA LEU A 543 -27.84 -19.55 -8.72
C LEU A 543 -28.30 -18.10 -8.55
N ILE A 544 -27.57 -17.35 -7.73
CA ILE A 544 -27.79 -15.92 -7.49
C ILE A 544 -26.75 -15.17 -8.31
N GLN A 545 -27.19 -14.36 -9.25
CA GLN A 545 -26.34 -13.49 -10.05
C GLN A 545 -26.53 -12.04 -9.60
N LEU A 546 -25.43 -11.41 -9.18
CA LEU A 546 -25.36 -10.02 -8.75
C LEU A 546 -24.55 -9.23 -9.76
N THR A 547 -25.13 -8.20 -10.37
CA THR A 547 -24.43 -7.30 -11.28
C THR A 547 -24.03 -6.04 -10.53
N THR A 548 -22.75 -5.69 -10.57
CA THR A 548 -22.18 -4.50 -9.95
C THR A 548 -21.34 -3.73 -10.95
N ILE A 549 -20.83 -2.57 -10.57
CA ILE A 549 -19.84 -1.83 -11.37
C ILE A 549 -18.53 -2.62 -11.56
N LYS A 550 -18.20 -3.53 -10.63
CA LYS A 550 -16.99 -4.39 -10.70
C LYS A 550 -17.18 -5.61 -11.61
N GLY A 551 -18.40 -5.93 -12.03
CA GLY A 551 -18.74 -7.10 -12.83
C GLY A 551 -19.87 -7.92 -12.25
N ILE A 552 -19.97 -9.20 -12.66
CA ILE A 552 -21.05 -10.11 -12.28
C ILE A 552 -20.49 -11.17 -11.33
N VAL A 553 -21.13 -11.29 -10.15
CA VAL A 553 -20.87 -12.38 -9.18
C VAL A 553 -21.98 -13.40 -9.28
N THR A 554 -21.61 -14.69 -9.31
CA THR A 554 -22.57 -15.80 -9.25
C THR A 554 -22.33 -16.63 -7.99
N GLU A 555 -23.33 -16.67 -7.11
CA GLU A 555 -23.29 -17.42 -5.85
C GLU A 555 -24.27 -18.59 -5.87
N LYS A 556 -23.85 -19.71 -5.30
CA LYS A 556 -24.67 -20.91 -5.19
C LYS A 556 -25.42 -20.94 -3.86
N MET A 557 -26.74 -21.05 -3.92
CA MET A 557 -27.62 -21.12 -2.75
C MET A 557 -28.36 -22.45 -2.69
N PHE A 558 -28.55 -22.95 -1.48
CA PHE A 558 -29.35 -24.13 -1.18
C PHE A 558 -30.66 -23.73 -0.52
N LYS A 559 -31.78 -24.26 -1.03
CA LYS A 559 -33.13 -24.10 -0.47
C LYS A 559 -33.61 -25.43 0.10
N PHE A 560 -34.01 -25.43 1.36
CA PHE A 560 -34.61 -26.57 2.03
C PHE A 560 -36.13 -26.45 2.16
#